data_170e31ce4a20a970434d546c59778ab1
#
_entry.id   170e31ce4a20a970434d546c59778ab1
#
_cell.length_a   1.000
_cell.length_b   1.000
_cell.length_c   1.000
_cell.angle_alpha   90.00
_cell.angle_beta   90.00
_cell.angle_gamma   90.00
#
_symmetry.space_group_name_H-M   'P 1'
#
loop_
_entity.id
_entity.type
_entity.pdbx_description
1 polymer ?
#
loop_
_entity_poly.entity_id
_entity_poly.type
_entity_poly.pdbx_seq_one_letter_code
_entity_poly.pdbx_strand_id
1 'polypeptide(L)'
;KKYLSLLGVKKIKLLGNLKFSEKKIKIKKTSNENLNHFFSSKKIWCASSTHNNEELLSIYAHKKLKKKFKNLLTIIIPRHINRVETIYEDIKSLGLVTHLHSSKNKIKKNTEIYLVDTYGETETFFKLCKTVFIGGSMIKHGGQNPLEPARLGCKILHGSHINNFNEIYSLLDKNKISIKVSNLAHLISQLRIILKKNVSSKKLIYNLKKLGNAILYSSLIEIKKFIKQSEIKKT
;
A
#
# COMPACT_ATOMS: atom_id res chain seq x y z
N LYS A 1 7.81 -24.94 1.69
CA LYS A 1 7.93 -26.37 1.28
C LYS A 1 9.23 -26.97 1.81
N LYS A 2 10.38 -26.43 1.47
CA LYS A 2 11.72 -26.95 1.84
C LYS A 2 11.87 -27.29 3.34
N TYR A 3 11.52 -26.36 4.24
CA TYR A 3 11.64 -26.58 5.69
C TYR A 3 10.73 -27.71 6.22
N LEU A 4 9.48 -27.77 5.73
CA LEU A 4 8.55 -28.84 6.13
C LEU A 4 9.02 -30.23 5.63
N SER A 5 9.65 -30.30 4.45
CA SER A 5 10.24 -31.55 3.96
C SER A 5 11.42 -32.00 4.82
N LEU A 6 12.25 -31.06 5.32
CA LEU A 6 13.33 -31.33 6.25
C LEU A 6 12.84 -31.88 7.62
N LEU A 7 11.61 -31.49 8.01
CA LEU A 7 10.91 -31.99 9.20
C LEU A 7 10.17 -33.32 8.95
N GLY A 8 10.41 -34.01 7.82
CA GLY A 8 9.83 -35.32 7.50
C GLY A 8 8.41 -35.26 6.94
N VAL A 9 7.84 -34.09 6.62
CA VAL A 9 6.50 -33.97 6.05
C VAL A 9 6.51 -34.45 4.60
N LYS A 10 5.85 -35.57 4.31
CA LYS A 10 5.86 -36.23 2.98
C LYS A 10 4.90 -35.59 1.97
N LYS A 11 3.72 -35.11 2.42
CA LYS A 11 2.68 -34.53 1.53
C LYS A 11 2.50 -33.04 1.83
N ILE A 12 3.06 -32.18 0.98
CA ILE A 12 2.98 -30.72 1.14
C ILE A 12 2.34 -30.11 -0.11
N LYS A 13 1.16 -29.49 0.03
CA LYS A 13 0.51 -28.69 -1.01
C LYS A 13 0.62 -27.20 -0.66
N LEU A 14 1.04 -26.38 -1.61
CA LEU A 14 1.05 -24.94 -1.50
C LEU A 14 -0.19 -24.39 -2.22
N LEU A 15 -1.14 -23.86 -1.47
CA LEU A 15 -2.44 -23.40 -1.98
C LEU A 15 -2.52 -21.89 -2.13
N GLY A 16 -1.56 -21.16 -1.54
CA GLY A 16 -1.51 -19.71 -1.50
C GLY A 16 -1.81 -19.16 -0.10
N ASN A 17 -1.79 -17.83 0.01
CA ASN A 17 -1.95 -17.15 1.29
C ASN A 17 -3.41 -16.73 1.51
N LEU A 18 -4.08 -17.30 2.50
CA LEU A 18 -5.48 -17.01 2.86
C LEU A 18 -5.74 -15.54 3.22
N LYS A 19 -4.71 -14.76 3.55
CA LYS A 19 -4.86 -13.31 3.74
C LYS A 19 -5.46 -12.59 2.53
N PHE A 20 -5.34 -13.15 1.32
CA PHE A 20 -5.99 -12.58 0.13
C PHE A 20 -7.51 -12.72 0.14
N SER A 21 -8.08 -13.71 0.84
CA SER A 21 -9.51 -14.00 0.89
C SER A 21 -10.27 -13.21 1.97
N GLU A 22 -9.59 -12.45 2.80
CA GLU A 22 -10.19 -11.69 3.89
C GLU A 22 -11.18 -10.63 3.38
N LYS A 23 -12.43 -10.70 3.84
CA LYS A 23 -13.58 -10.05 3.14
C LYS A 23 -13.95 -8.64 3.61
N LYS A 24 -13.50 -8.13 4.74
CA LYS A 24 -14.09 -6.88 5.26
C LYS A 24 -13.05 -5.89 5.76
N ILE A 25 -12.98 -4.79 5.06
CA ILE A 25 -12.57 -3.51 5.63
C ILE A 25 -13.85 -2.88 6.20
N LYS A 26 -13.92 -2.68 7.53
CA LYS A 26 -15.00 -1.92 8.16
C LYS A 26 -14.82 -0.46 7.76
N ILE A 27 -15.70 0.04 6.90
CA ILE A 27 -15.63 1.41 6.39
C ILE A 27 -16.08 2.36 7.51
N LYS A 28 -15.14 3.01 8.19
CA LYS A 28 -15.46 4.22 8.94
C LYS A 28 -15.66 5.35 7.93
N LYS A 29 -16.86 5.96 7.91
CA LYS A 29 -17.11 7.17 7.12
C LYS A 29 -16.34 8.33 7.77
N THR A 30 -15.42 8.93 7.05
CA THR A 30 -14.86 10.23 7.42
C THR A 30 -15.91 11.29 7.14
N SER A 31 -16.43 11.90 8.21
CA SER A 31 -17.54 12.86 8.15
C SER A 31 -17.14 14.31 7.87
N ASN A 32 -15.90 14.56 7.45
CA ASN A 32 -15.43 15.93 7.24
C ASN A 32 -15.54 16.32 5.75
N GLU A 33 -16.66 17.00 5.38
CA GLU A 33 -16.92 17.45 4.01
C GLU A 33 -15.86 18.40 3.46
N ASN A 34 -15.29 19.25 4.30
CA ASN A 34 -14.23 20.19 3.90
C ASN A 34 -12.95 19.46 3.48
N LEU A 35 -12.60 18.37 4.19
CA LEU A 35 -11.48 17.51 3.81
C LEU A 35 -11.73 16.83 2.47
N ASN A 36 -12.91 16.29 2.27
CA ASN A 36 -13.29 15.61 1.03
C ASN A 36 -13.22 16.56 -0.17
N HIS A 37 -13.70 17.80 -0.01
CA HIS A 37 -13.62 18.81 -1.07
C HIS A 37 -12.18 19.20 -1.40
N PHE A 38 -11.31 19.40 -0.39
CA PHE A 38 -9.89 19.69 -0.60
C PHE A 38 -9.20 18.57 -1.39
N PHE A 39 -9.37 17.31 -0.95
CA PHE A 39 -8.73 16.17 -1.58
C PHE A 39 -9.24 15.90 -3.00
N SER A 40 -10.54 16.09 -3.26
CA SER A 40 -11.13 15.86 -4.59
C SER A 40 -10.57 16.79 -5.67
N SER A 41 -10.09 17.97 -5.29
CA SER A 41 -9.47 18.95 -6.21
C SER A 41 -8.02 18.62 -6.58
N LYS A 42 -7.40 17.62 -5.93
CA LYS A 42 -5.99 17.32 -6.05
C LYS A 42 -5.72 16.03 -6.82
N LYS A 43 -4.55 15.96 -7.46
CA LYS A 43 -3.94 14.69 -7.88
C LYS A 43 -3.14 14.13 -6.72
N ILE A 44 -3.55 12.96 -6.21
CA ILE A 44 -3.02 12.44 -4.95
C ILE A 44 -2.27 11.13 -5.17
N TRP A 45 -1.13 11.01 -4.51
CA TRP A 45 -0.48 9.74 -4.25
C TRP A 45 -0.02 9.70 -2.80
N CYS A 46 0.19 8.51 -2.25
CA CYS A 46 0.56 8.32 -0.87
C CYS A 46 1.88 7.55 -0.76
N ALA A 47 2.77 7.99 0.13
CA ALA A 47 3.91 7.22 0.62
C ALA A 47 3.55 6.75 2.02
N SER A 48 3.32 5.45 2.19
CA SER A 48 2.80 4.88 3.43
C SER A 48 3.80 3.97 4.11
N SER A 49 3.80 4.00 5.44
CA SER A 49 4.72 3.24 6.30
C SER A 49 6.19 3.48 5.94
N THR A 50 6.51 4.74 5.69
CA THR A 50 7.85 5.16 5.28
C THR A 50 8.84 5.09 6.45
N HIS A 51 10.08 4.79 6.13
CA HIS A 51 11.22 4.77 7.02
C HIS A 51 12.25 5.83 6.62
N ASN A 52 13.31 5.98 7.42
CA ASN A 52 14.35 6.95 7.17
C ASN A 52 14.85 6.90 5.70
N ASN A 53 15.06 8.05 5.10
CA ASN A 53 15.38 8.29 3.70
C ASN A 53 14.23 8.05 2.69
N GLU A 54 13.18 7.31 3.02
CA GLU A 54 12.04 7.13 2.11
C GLU A 54 11.11 8.34 2.09
N GLU A 55 11.05 9.10 3.19
CA GLU A 55 10.34 10.38 3.24
C GLU A 55 11.02 11.39 2.32
N LEU A 56 12.34 11.55 2.41
CA LEU A 56 13.10 12.44 1.52
C LEU A 56 12.95 12.03 0.06
N LEU A 57 13.02 10.73 -0.23
CA LEU A 57 12.76 10.18 -1.56
C LEU A 57 11.38 10.60 -2.07
N SER A 58 10.36 10.54 -1.21
CA SER A 58 8.98 10.93 -1.53
C SER A 58 8.84 12.43 -1.77
N ILE A 59 9.52 13.25 -0.96
CA ILE A 59 9.54 14.71 -1.10
C ILE A 59 10.23 15.11 -2.40
N TYR A 60 11.37 14.52 -2.74
CA TYR A 60 12.03 14.77 -4.02
C TYR A 60 11.20 14.33 -5.22
N ALA A 61 10.50 13.20 -5.12
CA ALA A 61 9.55 12.76 -6.13
C ALA A 61 8.44 13.80 -6.31
N HIS A 62 7.87 14.31 -5.21
CA HIS A 62 6.89 15.39 -5.25
C HIS A 62 7.42 16.62 -5.99
N LYS A 63 8.58 17.16 -5.62
CA LYS A 63 9.17 18.36 -6.25
C LYS A 63 9.35 18.21 -7.76
N LYS A 64 9.78 17.02 -8.22
CA LYS A 64 9.94 16.74 -9.65
C LYS A 64 8.59 16.60 -10.38
N LEU A 65 7.62 15.95 -9.75
CA LEU A 65 6.29 15.72 -10.33
C LEU A 65 5.43 16.99 -10.35
N LYS A 66 5.56 17.87 -9.35
CA LYS A 66 4.80 19.11 -9.26
C LYS A 66 5.09 20.08 -10.41
N LYS A 67 6.28 19.99 -11.02
CA LYS A 67 6.57 20.75 -12.25
C LYS A 67 5.56 20.48 -13.36
N LYS A 68 5.03 19.23 -13.40
CA LYS A 68 4.05 18.77 -14.40
C LYS A 68 2.61 18.79 -13.91
N PHE A 69 2.38 18.48 -12.64
CA PHE A 69 1.06 18.38 -12.03
C PHE A 69 0.89 19.48 -10.98
N LYS A 70 0.43 20.66 -11.38
CA LYS A 70 0.33 21.86 -10.52
C LYS A 70 -0.54 21.65 -9.27
N ASN A 71 -1.56 20.79 -9.35
CA ASN A 71 -2.45 20.41 -8.25
C ASN A 71 -2.04 19.12 -7.53
N LEU A 72 -0.76 18.73 -7.60
CA LEU A 72 -0.27 17.52 -6.92
C LEU A 72 -0.29 17.70 -5.41
N LEU A 73 -0.74 16.67 -4.72
CA LEU A 73 -0.63 16.49 -3.28
C LEU A 73 0.05 15.15 -2.99
N THR A 74 1.04 15.15 -2.12
CA THR A 74 1.65 13.92 -1.61
C THR A 74 1.25 13.73 -0.16
N ILE A 75 0.65 12.58 0.15
CA ILE A 75 0.38 12.17 1.52
C ILE A 75 1.57 11.33 2.00
N ILE A 76 2.13 11.68 3.15
CA ILE A 76 3.22 10.92 3.78
C ILE A 76 2.69 10.38 5.11
N ILE A 77 2.76 9.05 5.29
CA ILE A 77 2.38 8.35 6.51
C ILE A 77 3.62 7.63 7.02
N PRO A 78 4.36 8.20 7.95
CA PRO A 78 5.55 7.58 8.54
C PRO A 78 5.18 6.29 9.27
N ARG A 79 6.07 5.30 9.28
CA ARG A 79 5.90 4.08 10.09
C ARG A 79 5.93 4.39 11.59
N HIS A 80 6.73 5.38 11.97
CA HIS A 80 6.92 5.81 13.33
C HIS A 80 6.66 7.32 13.47
N ILE A 81 5.62 7.67 14.22
CA ILE A 81 5.18 9.08 14.37
C ILE A 81 6.16 9.94 15.18
N ASN A 82 7.03 9.34 15.98
CA ASN A 82 8.08 10.09 16.70
C ASN A 82 9.10 10.78 15.78
N ARG A 83 9.07 10.47 14.48
CA ARG A 83 9.91 11.10 13.45
C ARG A 83 9.24 12.26 12.71
N VAL A 84 7.98 12.54 13.03
CA VAL A 84 7.18 13.55 12.32
C VAL A 84 7.83 14.92 12.36
N GLU A 85 8.36 15.34 13.50
CA GLU A 85 9.02 16.64 13.64
C GLU A 85 10.23 16.77 12.69
N THR A 86 11.12 15.79 12.69
CA THR A 86 12.27 15.75 11.75
C THR A 86 11.80 15.80 10.30
N ILE A 87 10.79 15.01 9.94
CA ILE A 87 10.23 14.97 8.57
C ILE A 87 9.62 16.34 8.22
N TYR A 88 8.95 16.99 9.16
CA TYR A 88 8.34 18.29 8.95
C TYR A 88 9.41 19.36 8.67
N GLU A 89 10.52 19.39 9.44
CA GLU A 89 11.62 20.30 9.20
C GLU A 89 12.33 20.01 7.86
N ASP A 90 12.51 18.76 7.48
CA ASP A 90 13.04 18.39 6.16
C ASP A 90 12.15 18.94 5.02
N ILE A 91 10.83 18.83 5.15
CA ILE A 91 9.88 19.35 4.15
C ILE A 91 9.96 20.87 4.08
N LYS A 92 10.00 21.54 5.24
CA LYS A 92 10.08 22.99 5.38
C LYS A 92 11.38 23.57 4.80
N SER A 93 12.52 22.92 5.07
CA SER A 93 13.82 23.31 4.52
C SER A 93 13.85 23.29 3.00
N LEU A 94 13.04 22.44 2.37
CA LEU A 94 12.88 22.32 0.93
C LEU A 94 11.84 23.32 0.35
N GLY A 95 11.27 24.20 1.19
CA GLY A 95 10.34 25.25 0.81
C GLY A 95 8.95 24.76 0.41
N LEU A 96 8.52 23.58 0.91
CA LEU A 96 7.21 23.01 0.59
C LEU A 96 6.16 23.34 1.67
N VAL A 97 4.94 23.62 1.21
CA VAL A 97 3.82 23.92 2.11
C VAL A 97 3.23 22.61 2.64
N THR A 98 3.34 22.43 3.97
CA THR A 98 2.92 21.21 4.66
C THR A 98 1.70 21.46 5.54
N HIS A 99 0.84 20.45 5.63
CA HIS A 99 -0.23 20.38 6.63
C HIS A 99 -0.07 19.09 7.46
N LEU A 100 -0.06 19.24 8.78
CA LEU A 100 -0.08 18.12 9.74
C LEU A 100 -1.53 17.64 9.93
N HIS A 101 -1.75 16.32 9.91
CA HIS A 101 -3.09 15.75 10.01
C HIS A 101 -3.77 16.09 11.35
N SER A 102 -3.03 16.08 12.47
CA SER A 102 -3.54 16.43 13.81
C SER A 102 -3.84 17.92 13.99
N SER A 103 -3.39 18.76 13.04
CA SER A 103 -3.56 20.22 13.14
C SER A 103 -5.04 20.61 13.07
N LYS A 104 -5.47 21.44 14.02
CA LYS A 104 -6.80 22.08 14.01
C LYS A 104 -6.90 23.22 12.98
N ASN A 105 -5.80 23.66 12.40
CA ASN A 105 -5.77 24.73 11.43
C ASN A 105 -6.44 24.31 10.12
N LYS A 106 -7.07 25.29 9.45
CA LYS A 106 -7.66 25.04 8.12
C LYS A 106 -6.55 24.71 7.10
N ILE A 107 -6.79 23.68 6.27
CA ILE A 107 -5.85 23.30 5.22
C ILE A 107 -5.75 24.43 4.18
N LYS A 108 -4.53 24.86 3.88
CA LYS A 108 -4.27 25.88 2.86
C LYS A 108 -4.45 25.31 1.46
N LYS A 109 -5.05 26.06 0.55
CA LYS A 109 -5.26 25.62 -0.86
C LYS A 109 -3.95 25.21 -1.56
N ASN A 110 -2.84 25.86 -1.22
CA ASN A 110 -1.51 25.60 -1.76
C ASN A 110 -0.74 24.50 -1.00
N THR A 111 -1.36 23.77 -0.08
CA THR A 111 -0.72 22.63 0.59
C THR A 111 -0.24 21.61 -0.44
N GLU A 112 1.01 21.18 -0.28
CA GLU A 112 1.76 20.31 -1.18
C GLU A 112 2.01 18.93 -0.57
N ILE A 113 2.33 18.93 0.73
CA ILE A 113 2.54 17.70 1.50
C ILE A 113 1.50 17.66 2.61
N TYR A 114 0.84 16.52 2.74
CA TYR A 114 -0.04 16.20 3.85
C TYR A 114 0.64 15.14 4.71
N LEU A 115 1.14 15.54 5.87
CA LEU A 115 1.90 14.68 6.76
C LEU A 115 0.98 14.11 7.85
N VAL A 116 0.86 12.78 7.88
CA VAL A 116 0.01 12.08 8.85
C VAL A 116 0.83 11.73 10.08
N ASP A 117 0.47 12.35 11.18
CA ASP A 117 1.13 12.28 12.49
C ASP A 117 0.31 11.53 13.54
N THR A 118 -0.67 10.72 13.08
CA THR A 118 -1.56 9.91 13.93
C THR A 118 -1.56 8.45 13.50
N TYR A 119 -1.92 7.56 14.42
CA TYR A 119 -2.08 6.12 14.12
C TYR A 119 -3.53 5.76 13.78
N GLY A 120 -3.69 4.64 13.04
CA GLY A 120 -4.99 3.98 12.83
C GLY A 120 -5.83 4.53 11.69
N GLU A 121 -5.34 5.49 10.90
CA GLU A 121 -6.11 6.18 9.87
C GLU A 121 -5.67 5.90 8.43
N THR A 122 -4.72 4.98 8.24
CA THR A 122 -4.17 4.63 6.92
C THR A 122 -5.25 4.31 5.89
N GLU A 123 -6.29 3.58 6.29
CA GLU A 123 -7.41 3.20 5.43
C GLU A 123 -8.14 4.42 4.84
N THR A 124 -8.31 5.46 5.63
CA THR A 124 -8.93 6.72 5.19
C THR A 124 -8.15 7.34 4.03
N PHE A 125 -6.83 7.43 4.17
CA PHE A 125 -5.97 8.01 3.14
C PHE A 125 -5.85 7.12 1.91
N PHE A 126 -5.87 5.79 2.06
CA PHE A 126 -5.88 4.87 0.91
C PHE A 126 -7.14 5.00 0.06
N LYS A 127 -8.28 5.34 0.63
CA LYS A 127 -9.51 5.63 -0.13
C LYS A 127 -9.41 6.90 -0.97
N LEU A 128 -8.65 7.88 -0.50
CA LEU A 128 -8.42 9.13 -1.23
C LEU A 128 -7.39 8.96 -2.36
N CYS A 129 -6.48 7.97 -2.24
CA CYS A 129 -5.39 7.76 -3.17
C CYS A 129 -5.68 6.60 -4.11
N LYS A 130 -5.31 6.74 -5.38
CA LYS A 130 -5.33 5.61 -6.33
C LYS A 130 -3.96 4.94 -6.46
N THR A 131 -2.95 5.45 -5.79
CA THR A 131 -1.56 4.98 -5.88
C THR A 131 -0.87 5.16 -4.54
N VAL A 132 -0.23 4.09 -4.08
CA VAL A 132 0.48 4.06 -2.81
C VAL A 132 1.88 3.46 -3.01
N PHE A 133 2.91 4.19 -2.59
CA PHE A 133 4.24 3.65 -2.37
C PHE A 133 4.31 3.07 -0.96
N ILE A 134 4.72 1.80 -0.84
CA ILE A 134 4.85 1.12 0.45
C ILE A 134 6.31 1.19 0.90
N GLY A 135 6.52 1.81 2.04
CA GLY A 135 7.83 2.00 2.64
C GLY A 135 8.44 0.73 3.25
N GLY A 136 9.65 0.86 3.83
CA GLY A 136 10.47 -0.25 4.26
C GLY A 136 10.96 -1.12 3.12
N SER A 137 10.78 -0.66 1.90
CA SER A 137 11.02 -1.45 0.68
C SER A 137 12.18 -0.93 -0.18
N MET A 138 12.54 0.36 -0.06
CA MET A 138 13.74 0.92 -0.70
C MET A 138 14.98 0.76 0.17
N ILE A 139 14.81 0.49 1.44
CA ILE A 139 15.86 0.22 2.43
C ILE A 139 15.84 -1.25 2.85
N LYS A 140 16.91 -1.74 3.47
CA LYS A 140 17.02 -3.14 3.96
C LYS A 140 16.16 -3.38 5.22
N HIS A 141 14.85 -3.18 5.12
CA HIS A 141 13.90 -3.42 6.23
C HIS A 141 13.00 -4.65 6.01
N GLY A 142 12.81 -5.08 4.76
CA GLY A 142 11.99 -6.25 4.44
C GLY A 142 10.57 -5.94 3.97
N GLY A 143 10.25 -4.66 3.78
CA GLY A 143 8.95 -4.18 3.28
C GLY A 143 7.84 -4.18 4.33
N GLN A 144 6.71 -3.58 3.96
CA GLN A 144 5.47 -3.52 4.76
C GLN A 144 4.33 -4.20 4.00
N ASN A 145 3.22 -4.50 4.70
CA ASN A 145 2.09 -5.24 4.13
C ASN A 145 1.33 -4.41 3.06
N PRO A 146 1.27 -4.84 1.79
CA PRO A 146 0.60 -4.12 0.72
C PRO A 146 -0.89 -4.47 0.57
N LEU A 147 -1.43 -5.42 1.35
CA LEU A 147 -2.79 -5.94 1.12
C LEU A 147 -3.88 -4.92 1.43
N GLU A 148 -3.70 -4.09 2.44
CA GLU A 148 -4.71 -3.10 2.84
C GLU A 148 -4.99 -2.10 1.70
N PRO A 149 -4.00 -1.35 1.18
CA PRO A 149 -4.24 -0.46 0.05
C PRO A 149 -4.61 -1.21 -1.24
N ALA A 150 -4.10 -2.43 -1.46
CA ALA A 150 -4.50 -3.23 -2.63
C ALA A 150 -6.00 -3.59 -2.61
N ARG A 151 -6.56 -3.92 -1.44
CA ARG A 151 -8.00 -4.19 -1.27
C ARG A 151 -8.87 -2.97 -1.55
N LEU A 152 -8.35 -1.78 -1.31
CA LEU A 152 -9.01 -0.51 -1.61
C LEU A 152 -8.84 -0.08 -3.08
N GLY A 153 -8.18 -0.92 -3.88
CA GLY A 153 -7.99 -0.69 -5.31
C GLY A 153 -6.89 0.32 -5.63
N CYS A 154 -5.93 0.49 -4.72
CA CYS A 154 -4.75 1.28 -5.00
C CYS A 154 -3.76 0.51 -5.88
N LYS A 155 -3.11 1.20 -6.79
CA LYS A 155 -1.90 0.74 -7.46
C LYS A 155 -0.74 0.83 -6.47
N ILE A 156 -0.01 -0.27 -6.29
CA ILE A 156 1.08 -0.35 -5.33
C ILE A 156 2.42 -0.10 -6.03
N LEU A 157 3.26 0.73 -5.42
CA LEU A 157 4.67 0.86 -5.77
C LEU A 157 5.51 0.39 -4.58
N HIS A 158 6.60 -0.33 -4.84
CA HIS A 158 7.49 -0.84 -3.79
C HIS A 158 8.93 -0.97 -4.27
N GLY A 159 9.87 -0.92 -3.35
CA GLY A 159 11.29 -1.18 -3.61
C GLY A 159 11.63 -2.67 -3.75
N SER A 160 12.92 -2.99 -3.69
CA SER A 160 13.42 -4.37 -3.82
C SER A 160 13.43 -5.14 -2.51
N HIS A 161 13.45 -4.48 -1.36
CA HIS A 161 13.56 -5.12 -0.06
C HIS A 161 12.16 -5.44 0.48
N ILE A 162 11.63 -6.60 0.12
CA ILE A 162 10.27 -7.07 0.44
C ILE A 162 10.25 -8.46 1.08
N ASN A 163 11.34 -8.87 1.69
CA ASN A 163 11.58 -10.24 2.16
C ASN A 163 10.48 -10.77 3.09
N ASN A 164 9.89 -9.90 3.91
CA ASN A 164 8.80 -10.27 4.83
C ASN A 164 7.47 -10.58 4.10
N PHE A 165 7.34 -10.15 2.84
CA PHE A 165 6.10 -10.24 2.07
C PHE A 165 6.33 -10.71 0.63
N ASN A 166 7.44 -11.39 0.33
CA ASN A 166 7.82 -11.83 -1.02
C ASN A 166 6.69 -12.52 -1.78
N GLU A 167 6.00 -13.47 -1.14
CA GLU A 167 4.89 -14.20 -1.76
C GLU A 167 3.75 -13.26 -2.15
N ILE A 168 3.41 -12.32 -1.25
CA ILE A 168 2.32 -11.38 -1.47
C ILE A 168 2.65 -10.46 -2.64
N TYR A 169 3.84 -9.82 -2.62
CA TYR A 169 4.25 -8.93 -3.73
C TYR A 169 4.35 -9.68 -5.06
N SER A 170 4.90 -10.90 -5.07
CA SER A 170 4.96 -11.72 -6.29
C SER A 170 3.59 -11.97 -6.91
N LEU A 171 2.57 -12.22 -6.09
CA LEU A 171 1.20 -12.39 -6.55
C LEU A 171 0.58 -11.08 -7.04
N LEU A 172 0.84 -9.97 -6.35
CA LEU A 172 0.36 -8.65 -6.76
C LEU A 172 1.00 -8.20 -8.08
N ASP A 173 2.30 -8.45 -8.28
CA ASP A 173 3.04 -8.12 -9.51
C ASP A 173 2.50 -8.92 -10.71
N LYS A 174 2.32 -10.25 -10.56
CA LYS A 174 1.72 -11.11 -11.59
C LYS A 174 0.34 -10.63 -12.02
N ASN A 175 -0.44 -10.10 -11.08
CA ASN A 175 -1.78 -9.56 -11.34
C ASN A 175 -1.76 -8.08 -11.74
N LYS A 176 -0.60 -7.48 -11.98
CA LYS A 176 -0.43 -6.08 -12.36
C LYS A 176 -1.04 -5.09 -11.36
N ILE A 177 -1.10 -5.47 -10.08
CA ILE A 177 -1.56 -4.62 -8.97
C ILE A 177 -0.40 -3.83 -8.40
N SER A 178 0.80 -4.42 -8.31
CA SER A 178 2.02 -3.73 -7.87
C SER A 178 3.03 -3.53 -9.00
N ILE A 179 4.01 -2.67 -8.75
CA ILE A 179 5.15 -2.38 -9.61
C ILE A 179 6.37 -2.19 -8.71
N LYS A 180 7.41 -2.96 -8.95
CA LYS A 180 8.71 -2.78 -8.33
C LYS A 180 9.41 -1.55 -8.91
N VAL A 181 9.91 -0.67 -8.05
CA VAL A 181 10.74 0.49 -8.41
C VAL A 181 12.14 0.34 -7.83
N SER A 182 13.16 0.74 -8.57
CA SER A 182 14.56 0.52 -8.20
C SER A 182 15.24 1.73 -7.55
N ASN A 183 14.76 2.94 -7.87
CA ASN A 183 15.34 4.20 -7.39
C ASN A 183 14.35 5.35 -7.54
N LEU A 184 14.77 6.56 -7.13
CA LEU A 184 13.97 7.78 -7.24
C LEU A 184 13.51 8.08 -8.68
N ALA A 185 14.42 7.94 -9.67
CA ALA A 185 14.08 8.23 -11.06
C ALA A 185 12.99 7.26 -11.58
N HIS A 186 13.10 5.97 -11.23
CA HIS A 186 12.09 4.99 -11.58
C HIS A 186 10.76 5.24 -10.87
N LEU A 187 10.77 5.59 -9.56
CA LEU A 187 9.57 5.99 -8.82
C LEU A 187 8.86 7.17 -9.50
N ILE A 188 9.59 8.24 -9.85
CA ILE A 188 9.05 9.40 -10.55
C ILE A 188 8.45 9.02 -11.90
N SER A 189 9.13 8.18 -12.66
CA SER A 189 8.68 7.70 -13.95
C SER A 189 7.35 6.96 -13.86
N GLN A 190 7.23 6.02 -12.92
CA GLN A 190 6.02 5.25 -12.70
C GLN A 190 4.87 6.13 -12.19
N LEU A 191 5.12 6.99 -11.21
CA LEU A 191 4.13 7.95 -10.72
C LEU A 191 3.63 8.88 -11.84
N ARG A 192 4.53 9.35 -12.72
CA ARG A 192 4.16 10.19 -13.87
C ARG A 192 3.18 9.49 -14.81
N ILE A 193 3.40 8.20 -15.07
CA ILE A 193 2.52 7.39 -15.92
C ILE A 193 1.16 7.21 -15.24
N ILE A 194 1.16 6.83 -13.95
CA ILE A 194 -0.06 6.52 -13.21
C ILE A 194 -0.91 7.77 -12.98
N LEU A 195 -0.29 8.90 -12.63
CA LEU A 195 -0.99 10.17 -12.38
C LEU A 195 -1.56 10.80 -13.66
N LYS A 196 -1.06 10.42 -14.84
CA LYS A 196 -1.65 10.81 -16.13
C LYS A 196 -2.89 9.97 -16.48
N LYS A 197 -2.87 8.67 -16.13
CA LYS A 197 -3.93 7.72 -16.44
C LYS A 197 -4.88 7.62 -15.26
N ASN A 198 -6.18 7.57 -15.52
CA ASN A 198 -7.13 7.17 -14.47
C ASN A 198 -7.01 5.66 -14.24
N VAL A 199 -6.32 5.28 -13.17
CA VAL A 199 -6.24 3.87 -12.74
C VAL A 199 -7.64 3.42 -12.32
N SER A 200 -8.12 2.35 -12.93
CA SER A 200 -9.41 1.76 -12.56
C SER A 200 -9.28 0.94 -11.27
N SER A 201 -9.62 1.56 -10.14
CA SER A 201 -9.68 0.86 -8.85
C SER A 201 -10.62 -0.35 -8.88
N LYS A 202 -11.74 -0.27 -9.63
CA LYS A 202 -12.68 -1.41 -9.79
C LYS A 202 -11.99 -2.64 -10.38
N LYS A 203 -11.15 -2.47 -11.42
CA LYS A 203 -10.40 -3.57 -12.04
C LYS A 203 -9.39 -4.18 -11.07
N LEU A 204 -8.67 -3.36 -10.30
CA LEU A 204 -7.71 -3.84 -9.32
C LEU A 204 -8.39 -4.63 -8.19
N ILE A 205 -9.49 -4.11 -7.64
CA ILE A 205 -10.31 -4.79 -6.64
C ILE A 205 -10.85 -6.12 -7.17
N TYR A 206 -11.37 -6.14 -8.42
CA TYR A 206 -11.86 -7.36 -9.06
C TYR A 206 -10.76 -8.43 -9.17
N ASN A 207 -9.58 -8.06 -9.66
CA ASN A 207 -8.45 -8.98 -9.80
C ASN A 207 -8.03 -9.55 -8.44
N LEU A 208 -7.96 -8.71 -7.41
CA LEU A 208 -7.60 -9.15 -6.06
C LEU A 208 -8.65 -10.10 -5.46
N LYS A 209 -9.95 -9.80 -5.62
CA LYS A 209 -11.04 -10.67 -5.19
C LYS A 209 -11.02 -12.01 -5.90
N LYS A 210 -10.81 -12.03 -7.21
CA LYS A 210 -10.69 -13.26 -8.00
C LYS A 210 -9.56 -14.14 -7.47
N LEU A 211 -8.39 -13.55 -7.20
CA LEU A 211 -7.24 -14.24 -6.61
C LEU A 211 -7.59 -14.81 -5.23
N GLY A 212 -8.15 -13.99 -4.33
CA GLY A 212 -8.54 -14.42 -2.99
C GLY A 212 -9.56 -15.57 -2.99
N ASN A 213 -10.57 -15.47 -3.84
CA ASN A 213 -11.59 -16.53 -3.99
C ASN A 213 -11.00 -17.85 -4.52
N ALA A 214 -10.08 -17.78 -5.49
CA ALA A 214 -9.40 -18.96 -6.01
C ALA A 214 -8.58 -19.67 -4.93
N ILE A 215 -7.82 -18.92 -4.11
CA ILE A 215 -7.05 -19.47 -2.98
C ILE A 215 -7.98 -20.10 -1.94
N LEU A 216 -9.06 -19.40 -1.56
CA LEU A 216 -10.03 -19.90 -0.58
C LEU A 216 -10.69 -21.20 -1.06
N TYR A 217 -11.16 -21.22 -2.30
CA TYR A 217 -11.80 -22.40 -2.90
C TYR A 217 -10.86 -23.61 -2.93
N SER A 218 -9.63 -23.42 -3.41
CA SER A 218 -8.60 -24.48 -3.42
C SER A 218 -8.31 -25.01 -2.02
N SER A 219 -8.25 -24.11 -1.01
CA SER A 219 -8.01 -24.49 0.39
C SER A 219 -9.19 -25.33 0.95
N LEU A 220 -10.41 -24.92 0.68
CA LEU A 220 -11.62 -25.63 1.12
C LEU A 220 -11.72 -27.03 0.49
N ILE A 221 -11.37 -27.17 -0.80
CA ILE A 221 -11.34 -28.47 -1.46
C ILE A 221 -10.36 -29.43 -0.77
N GLU A 222 -9.16 -28.96 -0.48
CA GLU A 222 -8.15 -29.81 0.17
C GLU A 222 -8.53 -30.18 1.60
N ILE A 223 -9.13 -29.25 2.36
CA ILE A 223 -9.65 -29.55 3.71
C ILE A 223 -10.74 -30.60 3.65
N LYS A 224 -11.72 -30.46 2.73
CA LYS A 224 -12.81 -31.47 2.54
C LYS A 224 -12.27 -32.86 2.18
N LYS A 225 -11.26 -32.93 1.29
CA LYS A 225 -10.60 -34.20 0.96
C LYS A 225 -9.95 -34.84 2.18
N PHE A 226 -9.30 -34.02 3.02
CA PHE A 226 -8.64 -34.52 4.22
C PHE A 226 -9.64 -35.05 5.24
N ILE A 227 -10.76 -34.37 5.46
CA ILE A 227 -11.84 -34.80 6.36
C ILE A 227 -12.40 -36.16 5.89
N LYS A 228 -12.77 -36.29 4.60
CA LYS A 228 -13.28 -37.59 4.05
C LYS A 228 -12.28 -38.72 4.24
N GLN A 229 -10.98 -38.49 4.04
CA GLN A 229 -9.96 -39.52 4.24
C GLN A 229 -9.79 -39.93 5.72
N SER A 230 -10.07 -39.01 6.65
CA SER A 230 -10.01 -39.30 8.11
C SER A 230 -11.26 -40.08 8.59
N GLU A 231 -12.42 -39.87 7.98
CA GLU A 231 -13.65 -40.61 8.28
C GLU A 231 -13.54 -42.05 7.81
N ILE A 232 -13.04 -42.33 6.58
CA ILE A 232 -12.83 -43.66 6.03
C ILE A 232 -11.82 -44.49 6.85
N LYS A 233 -10.90 -43.89 7.58
CA LYS A 233 -9.91 -44.58 8.42
C LYS A 233 -10.45 -44.95 9.82
N LYS A 234 -11.62 -44.44 10.20
CA LYS A 234 -12.27 -44.74 11.49
C LYS A 234 -13.38 -45.83 11.38
N THR A 235 -13.75 -46.17 10.16
CA THR A 235 -14.54 -47.37 9.81
C THR A 235 -13.62 -48.52 9.40
#